data_e81009bcf9672275769fa10ffa886441
#
_entry.id   e81009bcf9672275769fa10ffa886441
#
_cell.length_a   1.000
_cell.length_b   1.000
_cell.length_c   1.000
_cell.angle_alpha   90.00
_cell.angle_beta   90.00
_cell.angle_gamma   90.00
#
_symmetry.space_group_name_H-M   'P 1'
#
loop_
_entity.id
_entity.type
_entity.pdbx_description
1 polymer ?
#
loop_
_entity_poly.entity_id
_entity_poly.type
_entity_poly.pdbx_seq_one_letter_code
_entity_poly.pdbx_strand_id
1 'polypeptide(L)'
;LKDAIKPDVMPFVKILEATFEEKKVVKIEVAPGTNKPYYLSDKGLKPSGVYVRKGSSSQPVSDEAIREFIIQTSGISYETCRSMNQNLSFVSFMKKMKERNLDVGVSQFRTLHLIGEDGLYTNLALLLSDQCEHTLKLAVFQGTDKAVFRDRKEFSGSILKQLDEMYAAIDQYNKTKSTING
;
A
#
# COMPACT_ATOMS: atom_id res chain seq x y z
N LEU A 1 8.40 -32.08 -3.82
CA LEU A 1 8.00 -30.65 -3.78
C LEU A 1 6.52 -30.46 -4.12
N LYS A 2 6.05 -31.10 -5.23
CA LYS A 2 4.69 -30.88 -5.73
C LYS A 2 3.58 -31.15 -4.70
N ASP A 3 3.73 -32.17 -3.87
CA ASP A 3 2.71 -32.54 -2.88
C ASP A 3 3.01 -32.02 -1.47
N ALA A 4 4.25 -31.59 -1.23
CA ALA A 4 4.70 -31.14 0.08
C ALA A 4 4.43 -29.65 0.34
N ILE A 5 4.21 -28.85 -0.71
CA ILE A 5 3.98 -27.40 -0.60
C ILE A 5 2.69 -27.03 -1.34
N LYS A 6 1.89 -26.20 -0.71
CA LYS A 6 0.65 -25.65 -1.26
C LYS A 6 0.68 -24.10 -1.20
N PRO A 7 0.09 -23.40 -2.17
CA PRO A 7 -0.31 -23.86 -3.51
C PRO A 7 0.85 -24.45 -4.30
N ASP A 8 0.60 -25.00 -5.50
CA ASP A 8 1.64 -25.62 -6.34
C ASP A 8 2.77 -24.62 -6.65
N VAL A 9 4.01 -25.00 -6.30
CA VAL A 9 5.22 -24.19 -6.49
C VAL A 9 5.98 -24.52 -7.77
N MET A 10 5.62 -25.62 -8.45
CA MET A 10 6.38 -26.11 -9.60
C MET A 10 6.54 -25.10 -10.73
N PRO A 11 5.57 -24.21 -11.04
CA PRO A 11 5.75 -23.17 -12.05
C PRO A 11 6.87 -22.17 -11.73
N PHE A 12 7.26 -22.04 -10.47
CA PHE A 12 8.26 -21.09 -9.97
C PHE A 12 9.60 -21.74 -9.61
N VAL A 13 9.74 -23.06 -9.81
CA VAL A 13 10.94 -23.80 -9.43
C VAL A 13 11.58 -24.42 -10.67
N LYS A 14 12.87 -24.13 -10.89
CA LYS A 14 13.69 -24.81 -11.89
C LYS A 14 14.75 -25.65 -11.20
N ILE A 15 14.88 -26.89 -11.62
CA ILE A 15 15.88 -27.85 -11.12
C ILE A 15 16.83 -28.13 -12.27
N LEU A 16 18.10 -27.82 -12.08
CA LEU A 16 19.16 -27.91 -13.09
C LEU A 16 20.33 -28.72 -12.54
N GLU A 17 20.94 -29.52 -13.38
CA GLU A 17 22.26 -30.07 -13.08
C GLU A 17 23.33 -29.00 -13.36
N ALA A 18 24.27 -28.85 -12.45
CA ALA A 18 25.39 -27.91 -12.58
C ALA A 18 26.68 -28.55 -12.06
N THR A 19 27.82 -28.00 -12.45
CA THR A 19 29.13 -28.39 -11.92
C THR A 19 29.69 -27.24 -11.09
N PHE A 20 30.07 -27.53 -9.86
CA PHE A 20 30.71 -26.58 -8.94
C PHE A 20 31.97 -27.25 -8.37
N GLU A 21 33.12 -26.62 -8.50
CA GLU A 21 34.44 -27.15 -8.08
C GLU A 21 34.65 -28.64 -8.53
N GLU A 22 34.40 -28.91 -9.81
CA GLU A 22 34.50 -30.23 -10.46
C GLU A 22 33.49 -31.27 -9.93
N LYS A 23 32.59 -30.92 -9.03
CA LYS A 23 31.56 -31.81 -8.51
C LYS A 23 30.22 -31.54 -9.17
N LYS A 24 29.49 -32.61 -9.51
CA LYS A 24 28.11 -32.49 -9.98
C LYS A 24 27.21 -32.08 -8.80
N VAL A 25 26.46 -31.02 -8.99
CA VAL A 25 25.52 -30.48 -8.00
C VAL A 25 24.15 -30.28 -8.63
N VAL A 26 23.11 -30.30 -7.80
CA VAL A 26 21.76 -29.91 -8.22
C VAL A 26 21.56 -28.44 -7.87
N LYS A 27 21.31 -27.61 -8.87
CA LYS A 27 20.97 -26.20 -8.70
C LYS A 27 19.44 -26.06 -8.71
N ILE A 28 18.88 -25.46 -7.68
CA ILE A 28 17.46 -25.16 -7.60
C ILE A 28 17.31 -23.65 -7.66
N GLU A 29 16.63 -23.16 -8.70
CA GLU A 29 16.28 -21.76 -8.86
C GLU A 29 14.81 -21.58 -8.49
N VAL A 30 14.52 -20.63 -7.60
CA VAL A 30 13.17 -20.34 -7.13
C VAL A 30 12.83 -18.90 -7.48
N ALA A 31 11.84 -18.72 -8.35
CA ALA A 31 11.28 -17.42 -8.68
C ALA A 31 10.20 -17.00 -7.66
N PRO A 32 9.91 -15.70 -7.51
CA PRO A 32 8.80 -15.24 -6.68
C PRO A 32 7.47 -15.80 -7.17
N GLY A 33 6.73 -16.44 -6.25
CA GLY A 33 5.39 -16.94 -6.52
C GLY A 33 4.31 -15.87 -6.36
N THR A 34 3.18 -16.06 -7.02
CA THR A 34 2.06 -15.11 -7.07
C THR A 34 0.96 -15.36 -6.04
N ASN A 35 0.84 -16.59 -5.53
CA ASN A 35 -0.24 -17.01 -4.64
C ASN A 35 0.25 -17.24 -3.21
N LYS A 36 0.84 -16.22 -2.59
CA LYS A 36 1.28 -16.29 -1.19
C LYS A 36 0.10 -16.31 -0.22
N PRO A 37 0.28 -16.93 0.97
CA PRO A 37 1.47 -17.62 1.44
C PRO A 37 1.57 -19.07 0.92
N TYR A 38 2.78 -19.52 0.68
CA TYR A 38 3.08 -20.94 0.44
C TYR A 38 3.31 -21.63 1.79
N TYR A 39 2.78 -22.85 1.95
CA TYR A 39 2.85 -23.57 3.22
C TYR A 39 3.11 -25.07 3.03
N LEU A 40 3.64 -25.71 4.05
CA LEU A 40 3.82 -27.15 4.10
C LEU A 40 2.46 -27.83 4.21
N SER A 41 2.14 -28.73 3.28
CA SER A 41 0.82 -29.36 3.20
C SER A 41 0.46 -30.21 4.43
N ASP A 42 1.45 -30.85 5.06
CA ASP A 42 1.30 -31.63 6.29
C ASP A 42 1.01 -30.76 7.52
N LYS A 43 1.47 -29.51 7.52
CA LYS A 43 1.30 -28.59 8.64
C LYS A 43 0.16 -27.59 8.45
N GLY A 44 -0.27 -27.35 7.21
CA GLY A 44 -1.36 -26.45 6.90
C GLY A 44 -1.00 -24.96 6.95
N LEU A 45 -1.99 -24.10 6.66
CA LEU A 45 -1.87 -22.66 6.61
C LEU A 45 -1.91 -22.06 8.03
N LYS A 46 -0.81 -22.14 8.74
CA LYS A 46 -0.62 -21.64 10.11
C LYS A 46 0.87 -21.35 10.37
N PRO A 47 1.26 -20.68 11.48
CA PRO A 47 2.65 -20.34 11.76
C PRO A 47 3.64 -21.49 11.65
N SER A 48 3.23 -22.71 12.06
CA SER A 48 4.09 -23.91 11.96
C SER A 48 4.25 -24.45 10.54
N GLY A 49 3.48 -23.96 9.57
CA GLY A 49 3.49 -24.42 8.17
C GLY A 49 4.01 -23.36 7.19
N VAL A 50 4.05 -22.08 7.57
CA VAL A 50 4.50 -20.96 6.71
C VAL A 50 5.85 -20.46 7.20
N TYR A 51 6.81 -20.39 6.28
CA TYR A 51 8.17 -19.95 6.59
C TYR A 51 8.64 -18.84 5.64
N VAL A 52 9.44 -17.93 6.16
CA VAL A 52 10.17 -16.92 5.38
C VAL A 52 11.67 -17.06 5.58
N ARG A 53 12.43 -16.79 4.51
CA ARG A 53 13.88 -16.75 4.58
C ARG A 53 14.34 -15.39 5.09
N LYS A 54 15.08 -15.37 6.20
CA LYS A 54 15.75 -14.18 6.74
C LYS A 54 17.24 -14.47 6.81
N GLY A 55 17.99 -13.92 5.84
CA GLY A 55 19.42 -14.22 5.71
C GLY A 55 19.70 -15.72 5.51
N SER A 56 20.43 -16.35 6.41
CA SER A 56 20.80 -17.76 6.36
C SER A 56 19.79 -18.72 6.99
N SER A 57 18.73 -18.23 7.66
CA SER A 57 17.74 -19.06 8.37
C SER A 57 16.35 -18.96 7.78
N SER A 58 15.57 -20.05 7.90
CA SER A 58 14.12 -20.06 7.64
C SER A 58 13.39 -19.96 8.97
N GLN A 59 12.49 -18.99 9.08
CA GLN A 59 11.75 -18.73 10.31
C GLN A 59 10.24 -18.85 10.07
N PRO A 60 9.48 -19.42 11.01
CA PRO A 60 8.03 -19.41 10.94
C PRO A 60 7.52 -17.96 11.01
N VAL A 61 6.39 -17.69 10.38
CA VAL A 61 5.74 -16.38 10.41
C VAL A 61 4.61 -16.37 11.44
N SER A 62 4.20 -15.17 11.88
CA SER A 62 3.04 -15.01 12.77
C SER A 62 1.72 -15.13 11.99
N ASP A 63 0.61 -15.30 12.72
CA ASP A 63 -0.73 -15.29 12.11
C ASP A 63 -1.05 -13.95 11.43
N GLU A 64 -0.57 -12.83 11.96
CA GLU A 64 -0.69 -11.50 11.35
C GLU A 64 0.02 -11.44 10.00
N ALA A 65 1.25 -11.94 9.92
CA ALA A 65 2.00 -11.96 8.66
C ALA A 65 1.35 -12.89 7.61
N ILE A 66 0.73 -13.99 8.04
CA ILE A 66 -0.05 -14.86 7.14
C ILE A 66 -1.24 -14.08 6.56
N ARG A 67 -1.98 -13.33 7.38
CA ARG A 67 -3.09 -12.49 6.92
C ARG A 67 -2.63 -11.42 5.93
N GLU A 68 -1.52 -10.77 6.21
CA GLU A 68 -0.92 -9.78 5.31
C GLU A 68 -0.57 -10.41 3.95
N PHE A 69 0.03 -11.59 3.90
CA PHE A 69 0.32 -12.30 2.65
C PHE A 69 -0.95 -12.63 1.86
N ILE A 70 -2.02 -13.06 2.54
CA ILE A 70 -3.32 -13.33 1.89
C ILE A 70 -3.88 -12.04 1.27
N ILE A 71 -3.88 -10.94 2.01
CA ILE A 71 -4.37 -9.64 1.53
C ILE A 71 -3.56 -9.19 0.31
N GLN A 72 -2.23 -9.25 0.38
CA GLN A 72 -1.33 -8.84 -0.72
C GLN A 72 -1.55 -9.63 -2.02
N THR A 73 -1.96 -10.89 -1.93
CA THR A 73 -2.14 -11.76 -3.10
C THR A 73 -3.59 -11.92 -3.55
N SER A 74 -4.55 -11.53 -2.71
CA SER A 74 -5.98 -11.60 -3.06
C SER A 74 -6.41 -10.53 -4.08
N GLY A 75 -5.55 -9.56 -4.38
CA GLY A 75 -5.90 -8.41 -5.20
C GLY A 75 -6.85 -7.43 -4.50
N ILE A 76 -7.18 -7.68 -3.23
CA ILE A 76 -7.97 -6.76 -2.41
C ILE A 76 -7.04 -5.66 -1.93
N SER A 77 -7.29 -4.44 -2.37
CA SER A 77 -6.61 -3.25 -1.86
C SER A 77 -7.47 -2.59 -0.77
N TYR A 78 -6.81 -1.80 0.10
CA TYR A 78 -7.52 -1.04 1.14
C TYR A 78 -8.65 -0.20 0.55
N GLU A 79 -8.42 0.44 -0.58
CA GLU A 79 -9.33 1.36 -1.23
C GLU A 79 -10.62 0.68 -1.68
N THR A 80 -10.55 -0.59 -2.10
CA THR A 80 -11.71 -1.35 -2.58
C THR A 80 -12.54 -1.97 -1.46
N CYS A 81 -12.00 -2.02 -0.24
CA CYS A 81 -12.73 -2.51 0.91
C CYS A 81 -13.85 -1.55 1.30
N ARG A 82 -14.93 -2.10 1.87
CA ARG A 82 -16.04 -1.31 2.41
C ARG A 82 -15.55 -0.41 3.54
N SER A 83 -15.90 0.87 3.49
CA SER A 83 -15.64 1.80 4.58
C SER A 83 -16.46 1.46 5.83
N MET A 84 -15.86 1.55 6.99
CA MET A 84 -16.58 1.45 8.27
C MET A 84 -17.49 2.67 8.50
N ASN A 85 -17.10 3.83 7.97
CA ASN A 85 -17.91 5.04 8.02
C ASN A 85 -18.73 5.15 6.74
N GLN A 86 -20.05 5.11 6.85
CA GLN A 86 -21.01 5.25 5.75
C GLN A 86 -21.68 6.63 5.72
N ASN A 87 -21.41 7.50 6.71
CA ASN A 87 -21.91 8.86 6.74
C ASN A 87 -20.86 9.84 6.19
N LEU A 88 -20.71 9.86 4.89
CA LEU A 88 -19.66 10.62 4.18
C LEU A 88 -20.26 11.82 3.44
N SER A 89 -19.56 12.95 3.46
CA SER A 89 -19.81 14.12 2.63
C SER A 89 -18.62 14.40 1.70
N PHE A 90 -18.88 15.00 0.54
CA PHE A 90 -17.91 15.17 -0.52
C PHE A 90 -17.82 16.62 -1.01
N VAL A 91 -17.97 17.60 -0.11
CA VAL A 91 -18.00 19.02 -0.48
C VAL A 91 -16.67 19.44 -1.13
N SER A 92 -15.54 19.09 -0.51
CA SER A 92 -14.20 19.37 -1.02
C SER A 92 -13.93 18.67 -2.35
N PHE A 93 -14.33 17.41 -2.46
CA PHE A 93 -14.17 16.61 -3.69
C PHE A 93 -14.99 17.21 -4.85
N MET A 94 -16.26 17.50 -4.63
CA MET A 94 -17.15 18.07 -5.66
C MET A 94 -16.69 19.46 -6.11
N LYS A 95 -16.22 20.30 -5.18
CA LYS A 95 -15.59 21.57 -5.52
C LYS A 95 -14.42 21.39 -6.47
N LYS A 96 -13.52 20.45 -6.17
CA LYS A 96 -12.33 20.15 -6.97
C LYS A 96 -12.70 19.63 -8.38
N MET A 97 -13.72 18.78 -8.47
CA MET A 97 -14.22 18.30 -9.77
C MET A 97 -14.79 19.44 -10.61
N LYS A 98 -15.58 20.32 -10.00
CA LYS A 98 -16.13 21.50 -10.68
C LYS A 98 -15.04 22.45 -11.18
N GLU A 99 -14.01 22.72 -10.41
CA GLU A 99 -12.84 23.53 -10.80
C GLU A 99 -12.14 22.97 -12.05
N ARG A 100 -12.23 21.66 -12.26
CA ARG A 100 -11.68 20.94 -13.44
C ARG A 100 -12.68 20.74 -14.57
N ASN A 101 -13.88 21.33 -14.48
CA ASN A 101 -14.99 21.14 -15.42
C ASN A 101 -15.42 19.66 -15.57
N LEU A 102 -15.31 18.89 -14.49
CA LEU A 102 -15.77 17.51 -14.42
C LEU A 102 -17.11 17.46 -13.71
N ASP A 103 -18.11 16.93 -14.41
CA ASP A 103 -19.43 16.66 -13.81
C ASP A 103 -19.42 15.27 -13.17
N VAL A 104 -19.68 15.23 -11.85
CA VAL A 104 -19.62 14.00 -11.05
C VAL A 104 -20.93 13.81 -10.32
N GLY A 105 -21.67 12.76 -10.69
CA GLY A 105 -22.90 12.34 -10.02
C GLY A 105 -22.80 10.92 -9.46
N VAL A 106 -23.93 10.34 -9.09
CA VAL A 106 -23.99 8.99 -8.49
C VAL A 106 -23.45 7.90 -9.44
N SER A 107 -23.66 8.02 -10.74
CA SER A 107 -23.13 7.09 -11.73
C SER A 107 -21.61 7.10 -11.76
N GLN A 108 -21.00 8.29 -11.69
CA GLN A 108 -19.54 8.44 -11.63
C GLN A 108 -18.96 7.91 -10.32
N PHE A 109 -19.68 8.03 -9.21
CA PHE A 109 -19.25 7.42 -7.94
C PHE A 109 -19.11 5.91 -8.04
N ARG A 110 -19.98 5.23 -8.77
CA ARG A 110 -19.86 3.79 -9.04
C ARG A 110 -18.68 3.48 -9.97
N THR A 111 -18.55 4.22 -11.07
CA THR A 111 -17.44 4.06 -12.03
C THR A 111 -16.08 4.28 -11.39
N LEU A 112 -15.99 5.25 -10.47
CA LEU A 112 -14.78 5.55 -9.70
C LEU A 112 -14.58 4.62 -8.50
N HIS A 113 -15.44 3.61 -8.32
CA HIS A 113 -15.41 2.69 -7.18
C HIS A 113 -15.50 3.36 -5.79
N LEU A 114 -16.11 4.55 -5.71
CA LEU A 114 -16.43 5.17 -4.43
C LEU A 114 -17.61 4.48 -3.76
N ILE A 115 -18.50 3.90 -4.56
CA ILE A 115 -19.61 3.06 -4.12
C ILE A 115 -19.39 1.67 -4.70
N GLY A 116 -19.39 0.66 -3.83
CA GLY A 116 -19.29 -0.75 -4.21
C GLY A 116 -20.56 -1.28 -4.88
N GLU A 117 -20.52 -2.52 -5.34
CA GLU A 117 -21.67 -3.20 -5.97
C GLU A 117 -22.86 -3.34 -4.99
N ASP A 118 -22.56 -3.43 -3.70
CA ASP A 118 -23.52 -3.48 -2.60
C ASP A 118 -24.19 -2.12 -2.29
N GLY A 119 -23.79 -1.05 -2.98
CA GLY A 119 -24.31 0.30 -2.77
C GLY A 119 -23.69 1.05 -1.59
N LEU A 120 -22.68 0.48 -0.92
CA LEU A 120 -22.01 1.09 0.24
C LEU A 120 -20.70 1.79 -0.19
N TYR A 121 -20.32 2.80 0.59
CA TYR A 121 -19.05 3.50 0.36
C TYR A 121 -17.84 2.62 0.66
N THR A 122 -16.84 2.75 -0.20
CA THR A 122 -15.52 2.11 -0.06
C THR A 122 -14.57 2.99 0.76
N ASN A 123 -13.41 2.45 1.15
CA ASN A 123 -12.36 3.25 1.77
C ASN A 123 -11.78 4.31 0.82
N LEU A 124 -11.86 4.11 -0.50
CA LEU A 124 -11.53 5.17 -1.46
C LEU A 124 -12.48 6.37 -1.29
N ALA A 125 -13.77 6.11 -1.10
CA ALA A 125 -14.73 7.17 -0.79
C ALA A 125 -14.39 7.89 0.53
N LEU A 126 -14.01 7.15 1.58
CA LEU A 126 -13.56 7.74 2.85
C LEU A 126 -12.34 8.66 2.66
N LEU A 127 -11.34 8.22 1.91
CA LEU A 127 -10.14 9.03 1.60
C LEU A 127 -10.48 10.34 0.87
N LEU A 128 -11.46 10.31 -0.02
CA LEU A 128 -11.90 11.47 -0.81
C LEU A 128 -12.97 12.32 -0.10
N SER A 129 -13.55 11.83 0.99
CA SER A 129 -14.57 12.52 1.76
C SER A 129 -14.01 13.61 2.68
N ASP A 130 -14.88 14.50 3.14
CA ASP A 130 -14.54 15.52 4.15
C ASP A 130 -14.28 14.88 5.53
N GLN A 131 -14.71 13.62 5.75
CA GLN A 131 -14.49 12.82 6.96
C GLN A 131 -13.23 11.94 6.90
N CYS A 132 -12.34 12.16 5.96
CA CYS A 132 -11.07 11.41 5.90
C CYS A 132 -10.29 11.56 7.21
N GLU A 133 -10.01 10.42 7.85
CA GLU A 133 -9.28 10.35 9.14
C GLU A 133 -7.76 10.40 8.97
N HIS A 134 -7.29 10.15 7.77
CA HIS A 134 -5.86 10.23 7.45
C HIS A 134 -5.42 11.67 7.25
N THR A 135 -4.26 12.02 7.80
CA THR A 135 -3.70 13.38 7.75
C THR A 135 -2.34 13.40 7.10
N LEU A 136 -2.04 14.45 6.33
CA LEU A 136 -0.70 14.74 5.85
C LEU A 136 0.02 15.62 6.87
N LYS A 137 1.30 15.31 7.12
CA LYS A 137 2.12 16.07 8.08
C LYS A 137 3.36 16.60 7.37
N LEU A 138 3.54 17.91 7.43
CA LEU A 138 4.72 18.61 6.92
C LEU A 138 5.60 19.01 8.09
N ALA A 139 6.87 18.59 8.09
CA ALA A 139 7.89 19.05 9.01
C ALA A 139 8.95 19.85 8.24
N VAL A 140 9.25 21.05 8.71
CA VAL A 140 10.24 21.94 8.11
C VAL A 140 11.45 22.02 9.03
N PHE A 141 12.63 21.74 8.49
CA PHE A 141 13.90 21.82 9.20
C PHE A 141 14.79 22.91 8.62
N GLN A 142 15.67 23.45 9.42
CA GLN A 142 16.71 24.39 8.97
C GLN A 142 17.98 23.61 8.60
N GLY A 143 18.58 23.94 7.43
CA GLY A 143 19.79 23.25 6.99
C GLY A 143 19.52 21.91 6.33
N THR A 144 20.53 21.07 6.23
CA THR A 144 20.51 19.78 5.51
C THR A 144 20.43 18.56 6.45
N ASP A 145 20.63 18.72 7.73
CA ASP A 145 20.88 17.66 8.70
C ASP A 145 19.70 17.36 9.64
N LYS A 146 18.54 17.96 9.47
CA LYS A 146 17.37 17.80 10.35
C LYS A 146 17.61 18.11 11.85
N ALA A 147 18.71 18.79 12.17
CA ALA A 147 19.09 19.07 13.56
C ALA A 147 18.22 20.18 14.19
N VAL A 148 17.80 21.15 13.38
CA VAL A 148 16.99 22.28 13.86
C VAL A 148 15.61 22.23 13.27
N PHE A 149 14.63 21.89 14.10
CA PHE A 149 13.21 21.92 13.75
C PHE A 149 12.71 23.36 13.68
N ARG A 150 12.02 23.73 12.59
CA ARG A 150 11.56 25.07 12.35
C ARG A 150 10.04 25.21 12.43
N ASP A 151 9.30 24.31 11.80
CA ASP A 151 7.84 24.38 11.75
C ASP A 151 7.22 23.01 11.47
N ARG A 152 5.97 22.83 11.88
CA ARG A 152 5.14 21.66 11.58
C ARG A 152 3.74 22.10 11.22
N LYS A 153 3.22 21.52 10.14
CA LYS A 153 1.82 21.66 9.73
C LYS A 153 1.17 20.30 9.58
N GLU A 154 -0.10 20.23 9.91
CA GLU A 154 -0.94 19.05 9.73
C GLU A 154 -2.17 19.44 8.93
N PHE A 155 -2.49 18.66 7.91
CA PHE A 155 -3.61 18.89 7.00
C PHE A 155 -4.61 17.76 7.15
N SER A 156 -5.92 18.07 7.17
CA SER A 156 -7.03 17.14 7.42
C SER A 156 -8.18 17.34 6.45
N GLY A 157 -9.14 16.39 6.45
CA GLY A 157 -10.25 16.32 5.51
C GLY A 157 -9.88 15.58 4.22
N SER A 158 -10.60 15.76 3.14
CA SER A 158 -10.35 15.06 1.86
C SER A 158 -8.89 15.10 1.46
N ILE A 159 -8.33 13.96 1.03
CA ILE A 159 -6.92 13.85 0.62
C ILE A 159 -6.56 14.84 -0.52
N LEU A 160 -7.51 15.17 -1.39
CA LEU A 160 -7.29 16.17 -2.46
C LEU A 160 -7.13 17.57 -1.88
N LYS A 161 -7.93 17.93 -0.87
CA LYS A 161 -7.79 19.21 -0.16
C LYS A 161 -6.44 19.27 0.58
N GLN A 162 -6.09 18.22 1.29
CA GLN A 162 -4.81 18.12 2.01
C GLN A 162 -3.61 18.30 1.08
N LEU A 163 -3.68 17.69 -0.11
CA LEU A 163 -2.64 17.82 -1.13
C LEU A 163 -2.46 19.27 -1.59
N ASP A 164 -3.55 19.96 -1.92
CA ASP A 164 -3.49 21.37 -2.35
C ASP A 164 -2.93 22.28 -1.24
N GLU A 165 -3.38 22.07 0.01
CA GLU A 165 -2.90 22.85 1.16
C GLU A 165 -1.41 22.58 1.46
N MET A 166 -0.95 21.33 1.30
CA MET A 166 0.45 20.98 1.45
C MET A 166 1.31 21.63 0.36
N TYR A 167 0.88 21.60 -0.90
CA TYR A 167 1.59 22.27 -1.99
C TYR A 167 1.71 23.77 -1.73
N ALA A 168 0.61 24.42 -1.34
CA ALA A 168 0.61 25.85 -1.03
C ALA A 168 1.58 26.16 0.15
N ALA A 169 1.64 25.30 1.14
CA ALA A 169 2.56 25.45 2.26
C ALA A 169 4.02 25.31 1.82
N ILE A 170 4.35 24.30 0.99
CA ILE A 170 5.71 24.10 0.46
C ILE A 170 6.14 25.32 -0.37
N ASP A 171 5.26 25.84 -1.22
CA ASP A 171 5.55 27.02 -2.04
C ASP A 171 5.87 28.26 -1.21
N GLN A 172 5.21 28.45 -0.06
CA GLN A 172 5.52 29.53 0.87
C GLN A 172 6.98 29.49 1.34
N TYR A 173 7.46 28.28 1.71
CA TYR A 173 8.85 28.09 2.14
C TYR A 173 9.86 28.27 1.00
N ASN A 174 9.51 27.86 -0.22
CA ASN A 174 10.35 28.05 -1.39
C ASN A 174 10.50 29.53 -1.77
N LYS A 175 9.43 30.31 -1.72
CA LYS A 175 9.46 31.77 -1.99
C LYS A 175 10.28 32.54 -0.96
N THR A 176 10.30 32.11 0.30
CA THR A 176 11.09 32.78 1.37
C THR A 176 12.60 32.58 1.18
N LYS A 177 13.05 31.54 0.46
CA LYS A 177 14.46 31.31 0.11
C LYS A 177 14.99 32.22 -0.99
N SER A 178 14.15 32.71 -1.89
CA SER A 178 14.57 33.56 -3.02
C SER A 178 14.75 35.05 -2.67
N THR A 179 14.43 35.47 -1.46
CA THR A 179 14.54 36.86 -1.02
C THR A 179 15.84 37.19 -0.23
N ILE A 180 16.74 36.21 -0.06
CA ILE A 180 17.98 36.37 0.74
C ILE A 180 19.24 36.53 -0.15
N ASN A 181 19.11 36.57 -1.46
CA ASN A 181 20.20 36.87 -2.38
C ASN A 181 19.96 38.26 -3.03
N GLY A 182 20.13 39.28 -2.23
CA GLY A 182 20.25 40.67 -2.64
C GLY A 182 21.52 41.26 -2.06
#